data_cfdf22fb5ae5cc67ae5473ded5539665
#
_entry.id   cfdf22fb5ae5cc67ae5473ded5539665
#
_cell.length_a   1.000
_cell.length_b   1.000
_cell.length_c   1.000
_cell.angle_alpha   90.00
_cell.angle_beta   90.00
_cell.angle_gamma   90.00
#
_symmetry.space_group_name_H-M   'P 1'
#
loop_
_entity.id
_entity.type
_entity.pdbx_description
1 polymer ?
#
loop_
_entity_poly.entity_id
_entity_poly.type
_entity_poly.pdbx_seq_one_letter_code
_entity_poly.pdbx_strand_id
1 'polypeptide(L)'
;MKDMMSDLNASLDYLNEHPNVNEDKRASIGFCRGGARSFLLATGPNELKAPIVFYGAASTNEQLAKTRAPVFGVDGGTDTRIASKVPEADAETKRLKKVHEYKIYPGAGRAVFNDAGDRYNAEAAQDAWQRTLVFPKKNL
;
A
#
# COMPACT_ATOMS: atom_id res chain seq x y z
N MET A 1 -16.25 -8.05 -7.49
CA MET A 1 -15.41 -7.39 -6.43
C MET A 1 -15.31 -8.24 -5.16
N LYS A 2 -16.39 -8.91 -4.77
CA LYS A 2 -16.45 -9.80 -3.60
C LYS A 2 -15.49 -10.99 -3.75
N ASP A 3 -15.40 -11.56 -4.94
CA ASP A 3 -14.57 -12.73 -5.24
C ASP A 3 -13.07 -12.46 -5.08
N MET A 4 -12.57 -11.32 -5.59
CA MET A 4 -11.14 -10.98 -5.50
C MET A 4 -10.65 -10.83 -4.05
N MET A 5 -11.42 -10.24 -3.16
CA MET A 5 -11.03 -10.13 -1.75
C MET A 5 -11.11 -11.48 -1.04
N SER A 6 -12.05 -12.33 -1.44
CA SER A 6 -12.11 -13.73 -0.99
C SER A 6 -10.85 -14.50 -1.39
N ASP A 7 -10.43 -14.38 -2.66
CA ASP A 7 -9.21 -15.04 -3.17
C ASP A 7 -7.94 -14.55 -2.46
N LEU A 8 -7.85 -13.22 -2.22
CA LEU A 8 -6.72 -12.64 -1.49
C LEU A 8 -6.69 -13.10 -0.03
N ASN A 9 -7.82 -13.18 0.64
CA ASN A 9 -7.89 -13.72 1.99
C ASN A 9 -7.54 -15.22 2.02
N ALA A 10 -8.03 -16.02 1.10
CA ALA A 10 -7.65 -17.42 0.97
C ALA A 10 -6.14 -17.58 0.72
N SER A 11 -5.51 -16.66 -0.02
CA SER A 11 -4.06 -16.66 -0.20
C SER A 11 -3.31 -16.37 1.10
N LEU A 12 -3.83 -15.46 1.94
CA LEU A 12 -3.27 -15.20 3.26
C LEU A 12 -3.46 -16.41 4.20
N ASP A 13 -4.61 -17.06 4.16
CA ASP A 13 -4.89 -18.26 4.96
C ASP A 13 -3.92 -19.38 4.56
N TYR A 14 -3.70 -19.60 3.25
CA TYR A 14 -2.69 -20.54 2.77
C TYR A 14 -1.28 -20.23 3.29
N LEU A 15 -0.89 -18.95 3.28
CA LEU A 15 0.40 -18.53 3.82
C LEU A 15 0.51 -18.75 5.33
N ASN A 16 -0.58 -18.59 6.07
CA ASN A 16 -0.61 -18.86 7.52
C ASN A 16 -0.36 -20.30 7.85
N GLU A 17 -0.88 -21.21 7.03
CA GLU A 17 -0.74 -22.65 7.22
C GLU A 17 0.59 -23.21 6.67
N HIS A 18 1.33 -22.40 5.90
CA HIS A 18 2.52 -22.87 5.23
C HIS A 18 3.71 -22.95 6.19
N PRO A 19 4.38 -24.12 6.35
CA PRO A 19 5.39 -24.37 7.39
C PRO A 19 6.65 -23.48 7.29
N ASN A 20 6.92 -22.91 6.12
CA ASN A 20 8.08 -22.04 5.89
C ASN A 20 7.74 -20.54 5.96
N VAL A 21 6.53 -20.18 6.35
CA VAL A 21 6.07 -18.78 6.48
C VAL A 21 5.92 -18.42 7.94
N ASN A 22 6.51 -17.30 8.33
CA ASN A 22 6.24 -16.72 9.63
C ASN A 22 4.98 -15.85 9.53
N GLU A 23 3.90 -16.28 10.17
CA GLU A 23 2.60 -15.59 10.16
C GLU A 23 2.67 -14.17 10.74
N ASP A 24 3.63 -13.88 11.61
CA ASP A 24 3.84 -12.55 12.19
C ASP A 24 4.64 -11.61 11.27
N LYS A 25 5.18 -12.12 10.14
CA LYS A 25 6.05 -11.37 9.24
C LYS A 25 5.52 -11.35 7.81
N ARG A 26 4.30 -10.83 7.63
CA ARG A 26 3.67 -10.76 6.31
C ARG A 26 3.48 -9.32 5.88
N ALA A 27 3.86 -9.05 4.65
CA ALA A 27 3.63 -7.80 3.96
C ALA A 27 2.84 -8.03 2.68
N SER A 28 2.24 -6.99 2.15
CA SER A 28 1.67 -6.98 0.82
C SER A 28 2.19 -5.79 0.03
N ILE A 29 2.35 -5.96 -1.27
CA ILE A 29 2.65 -4.89 -2.21
C ILE A 29 1.64 -4.94 -3.34
N GLY A 30 1.10 -3.79 -3.72
CA GLY A 30 0.15 -3.72 -4.80
C GLY A 30 0.31 -2.46 -5.64
N PHE A 31 0.04 -2.58 -6.94
CA PHE A 31 0.15 -1.52 -7.93
C PHE A 31 -1.22 -1.20 -8.52
N CYS A 32 -1.55 0.07 -8.71
CA CYS A 32 -2.84 0.50 -9.24
C CYS A 32 -4.03 -0.06 -8.44
N ARG A 33 -4.85 -0.89 -9.09
CA ARG A 33 -5.96 -1.61 -8.44
C ARG A 33 -5.46 -2.56 -7.35
N GLY A 34 -4.28 -3.16 -7.56
CA GLY A 34 -3.61 -3.99 -6.57
C GLY A 34 -3.19 -3.18 -5.34
N GLY A 35 -2.77 -1.92 -5.50
CA GLY A 35 -2.48 -1.02 -4.38
C GLY A 35 -3.69 -0.80 -3.49
N ALA A 36 -4.85 -0.51 -4.06
CA ALA A 36 -6.10 -0.41 -3.31
C ALA A 36 -6.46 -1.72 -2.59
N ARG A 37 -6.14 -2.89 -3.16
CA ARG A 37 -6.36 -4.20 -2.54
C ARG A 37 -5.37 -4.49 -1.41
N SER A 38 -4.09 -4.13 -1.59
CA SER A 38 -3.09 -4.18 -0.53
C SER A 38 -3.54 -3.40 0.71
N PHE A 39 -4.09 -2.21 0.49
CA PHE A 39 -4.68 -1.42 1.57
C PHE A 39 -5.89 -2.12 2.21
N LEU A 40 -6.82 -2.64 1.41
CA LEU A 40 -8.02 -3.32 1.93
C LEU A 40 -7.66 -4.57 2.74
N LEU A 41 -6.62 -5.30 2.37
CA LEU A 41 -6.10 -6.42 3.17
C LEU A 41 -5.67 -5.96 4.58
N ALA A 42 -5.09 -4.76 4.69
CA ALA A 42 -4.70 -4.20 5.99
C ALA A 42 -5.88 -3.81 6.89
N THR A 43 -7.09 -3.74 6.35
CA THR A 43 -8.33 -3.47 7.10
C THR A 43 -9.10 -4.74 7.48
N GLY A 44 -8.65 -5.88 6.96
CA GLY A 44 -9.29 -7.20 7.16
C GLY A 44 -8.90 -7.87 8.48
N PRO A 45 -9.43 -9.07 8.72
CA PRO A 45 -9.13 -9.84 9.93
C PRO A 45 -7.71 -10.41 9.95
N ASN A 46 -7.12 -10.62 8.78
CA ASN A 46 -5.77 -11.16 8.64
C ASN A 46 -4.73 -10.08 8.93
N GLU A 47 -3.81 -10.35 9.84
CA GLU A 47 -2.84 -9.37 10.29
C GLU A 47 -1.66 -9.21 9.33
N LEU A 48 -1.79 -8.30 8.36
CA LEU A 48 -0.64 -7.81 7.62
C LEU A 48 0.13 -6.80 8.48
N LYS A 49 1.45 -6.87 8.45
CA LYS A 49 2.32 -5.98 9.24
C LYS A 49 2.86 -4.80 8.42
N ALA A 50 2.94 -4.92 7.10
CA ALA A 50 3.51 -3.88 6.23
C ALA A 50 2.83 -3.85 4.84
N PRO A 51 1.59 -3.36 4.72
CA PRO A 51 0.96 -3.12 3.42
C PRO A 51 1.62 -1.95 2.69
N ILE A 52 1.94 -2.16 1.41
CA ILE A 52 2.55 -1.18 0.53
C ILE A 52 1.63 -0.92 -0.66
N VAL A 53 1.37 0.34 -0.93
CA VAL A 53 0.36 0.82 -1.87
C VAL A 53 0.99 1.72 -2.91
N PHE A 54 1.19 1.23 -4.13
CA PHE A 54 1.63 2.02 -5.26
C PHE A 54 0.42 2.56 -6.03
N TYR A 55 0.29 3.89 -6.07
CA TYR A 55 -0.75 4.64 -6.79
C TYR A 55 -2.14 3.98 -6.71
N GLY A 56 -2.48 3.51 -5.52
CA GLY A 56 -3.78 2.94 -5.19
C GLY A 56 -4.86 4.00 -5.02
N ALA A 57 -6.13 3.61 -5.13
CA ALA A 57 -7.22 4.52 -4.82
C ALA A 57 -7.17 4.95 -3.35
N ALA A 58 -7.52 6.21 -3.11
CA ALA A 58 -7.62 6.74 -1.75
C ALA A 58 -8.61 5.93 -0.91
N SER A 59 -8.23 5.72 0.34
CA SER A 59 -9.04 5.02 1.33
C SER A 59 -10.11 5.95 1.92
N THR A 60 -11.25 5.40 2.29
CA THR A 60 -12.24 6.14 3.06
C THR A 60 -11.82 6.24 4.53
N ASN A 61 -12.34 7.24 5.25
CA ASN A 61 -12.07 7.40 6.68
C ASN A 61 -12.48 6.15 7.48
N GLU A 62 -13.55 5.46 7.07
CA GLU A 62 -13.97 4.21 7.67
C GLU A 62 -12.93 3.09 7.48
N GLN A 63 -12.35 2.99 6.29
CA GLN A 63 -11.28 2.04 5.99
C GLN A 63 -10.01 2.35 6.78
N LEU A 64 -9.64 3.64 6.85
CA LEU A 64 -8.51 4.09 7.66
C LEU A 64 -8.70 3.73 9.14
N ALA A 65 -9.90 3.89 9.67
CA ALA A 65 -10.22 3.53 11.05
C ALA A 65 -10.04 2.03 11.35
N LYS A 66 -10.27 1.17 10.36
CA LYS A 66 -10.09 -0.30 10.49
C LYS A 66 -8.65 -0.78 10.32
N THR A 67 -7.77 0.04 9.75
CA THR A 67 -6.35 -0.34 9.53
C THR A 67 -5.65 -0.64 10.84
N ARG A 68 -4.95 -1.76 10.92
CA ARG A 68 -4.23 -2.21 12.12
C ARG A 68 -2.71 -2.11 11.99
N ALA A 69 -2.18 -2.14 10.78
CA ALA A 69 -0.77 -2.07 10.47
C ALA A 69 -0.34 -0.68 9.98
N PRO A 70 0.94 -0.31 10.11
CA PRO A 70 1.50 0.82 9.39
C PRO A 70 1.36 0.61 7.88
N VAL A 71 1.02 1.66 7.14
CA VAL A 71 0.84 1.63 5.67
C VAL A 71 1.89 2.52 5.02
N PHE A 72 2.46 2.05 3.91
CA PHE A 72 3.33 2.87 3.06
C PHE A 72 2.69 3.12 1.70
N GLY A 73 2.50 4.40 1.36
CA GLY A 73 1.95 4.86 0.09
C GLY A 73 2.99 5.48 -0.83
N VAL A 74 2.90 5.18 -2.12
CA VAL A 74 3.76 5.73 -3.19
C VAL A 74 2.86 6.28 -4.30
N ASP A 75 2.92 7.59 -4.55
CA ASP A 75 2.05 8.27 -5.49
C ASP A 75 2.81 9.22 -6.42
N GLY A 76 2.33 9.35 -7.66
CA GLY A 76 2.80 10.36 -8.60
C GLY A 76 2.08 11.68 -8.41
N GLY A 77 2.83 12.79 -8.33
CA GLY A 77 2.29 14.12 -8.04
C GLY A 77 1.36 14.66 -9.14
N THR A 78 1.50 14.20 -10.38
CA THR A 78 0.60 14.59 -11.49
C THR A 78 -0.69 13.77 -11.56
N ASP A 79 -0.80 12.66 -10.81
CA ASP A 79 -2.09 11.98 -10.61
C ASP A 79 -2.89 12.70 -9.51
N THR A 80 -3.43 13.85 -9.85
CA THR A 80 -4.15 14.72 -8.91
C THR A 80 -5.35 14.03 -8.27
N ARG A 81 -5.93 13.04 -8.94
CA ARG A 81 -7.06 12.26 -8.43
C ARG A 81 -6.70 11.47 -7.16
N ILE A 82 -5.46 11.02 -7.06
CA ILE A 82 -4.96 10.26 -5.90
C ILE A 82 -4.14 11.17 -5.00
N ALA A 83 -3.16 11.89 -5.53
CA ALA A 83 -2.23 12.71 -4.75
C ALA A 83 -2.95 13.79 -3.92
N SER A 84 -4.06 14.37 -4.43
CA SER A 84 -4.85 15.35 -3.68
C SER A 84 -5.54 14.78 -2.42
N LYS A 85 -5.74 13.47 -2.35
CA LYS A 85 -6.38 12.78 -1.22
C LYS A 85 -5.40 12.34 -0.13
N VAL A 86 -4.12 12.30 -0.45
CA VAL A 86 -3.09 11.84 0.50
C VAL A 86 -3.01 12.72 1.75
N PRO A 87 -3.03 14.07 1.67
CA PRO A 87 -3.00 14.91 2.87
C PRO A 87 -4.21 14.71 3.78
N GLU A 88 -5.41 14.50 3.22
CA GLU A 88 -6.62 14.21 3.99
C GLU A 88 -6.49 12.85 4.71
N ALA A 89 -6.02 11.82 4.00
CA ALA A 89 -5.79 10.50 4.57
C ALA A 89 -4.70 10.53 5.66
N ASP A 90 -3.63 11.29 5.48
CA ASP A 90 -2.58 11.47 6.47
C ASP A 90 -3.10 12.18 7.73
N ALA A 91 -3.87 13.25 7.59
CA ALA A 91 -4.49 13.94 8.71
C ALA A 91 -5.42 13.02 9.52
N GLU A 92 -6.23 12.22 8.84
CA GLU A 92 -7.14 11.26 9.48
C GLU A 92 -6.38 10.12 10.19
N THR A 93 -5.34 9.57 9.58
CA THR A 93 -4.52 8.53 10.23
C THR A 93 -3.81 9.07 11.46
N LYS A 94 -3.32 10.30 11.45
CA LYS A 94 -2.76 10.99 12.63
C LYS A 94 -3.81 11.17 13.72
N ARG A 95 -5.02 11.63 13.35
CA ARG A 95 -6.13 11.75 14.30
C ARG A 95 -6.48 10.41 14.96
N LEU A 96 -6.41 9.31 14.20
CA LEU A 96 -6.65 7.95 14.66
C LEU A 96 -5.43 7.32 15.37
N LYS A 97 -4.31 8.05 15.52
CA LYS A 97 -3.04 7.55 16.07
C LYS A 97 -2.51 6.32 15.32
N LYS A 98 -2.68 6.29 13.99
CA LYS A 98 -2.19 5.24 13.11
C LYS A 98 -0.97 5.73 12.34
N VAL A 99 -0.18 4.80 11.82
CA VAL A 99 1.02 5.12 11.04
C VAL A 99 0.69 5.01 9.55
N HIS A 100 0.82 6.13 8.84
CA HIS A 100 0.74 6.19 7.39
C HIS A 100 1.96 6.95 6.87
N GLU A 101 2.94 6.22 6.37
CA GLU A 101 4.08 6.80 5.66
C GLU A 101 3.71 6.93 4.18
N TYR A 102 4.07 8.01 3.53
CA TYR A 102 3.83 8.17 2.09
C TYR A 102 4.92 8.99 1.42
N LYS A 103 5.08 8.78 0.12
CA LYS A 103 5.94 9.57 -0.75
C LYS A 103 5.20 9.95 -2.02
N ILE A 104 5.09 11.25 -2.26
CA ILE A 104 4.59 11.81 -3.52
C ILE A 104 5.80 12.27 -4.33
N TYR A 105 5.88 11.85 -5.59
CA TYR A 105 6.95 12.23 -6.51
C TYR A 105 6.46 13.35 -7.44
N PRO A 106 6.88 14.62 -7.22
CA PRO A 106 6.50 15.73 -8.08
C PRO A 106 6.92 15.47 -9.53
N GLY A 107 6.05 15.81 -10.48
CA GLY A 107 6.31 15.59 -11.92
C GLY A 107 6.13 14.16 -12.40
N ALA A 108 6.07 13.18 -11.52
CA ALA A 108 5.76 11.80 -11.88
C ALA A 108 4.27 11.57 -11.99
N GLY A 109 3.86 10.73 -12.95
CA GLY A 109 2.47 10.35 -13.17
C GLY A 109 2.10 9.03 -12.50
N ARG A 110 0.84 8.64 -12.68
CA ARG A 110 0.40 7.29 -12.35
C ARG A 110 1.21 6.26 -13.13
N ALA A 111 1.47 5.12 -12.51
CA ALA A 111 2.32 4.06 -13.08
C ALA A 111 3.80 4.45 -13.24
N VAL A 112 4.27 5.38 -12.43
CA VAL A 112 5.66 5.84 -12.36
C VAL A 112 6.70 4.72 -12.27
N PHE A 113 6.32 3.56 -11.77
CA PHE A 113 7.17 2.38 -11.58
C PHE A 113 7.15 1.40 -12.77
N ASN A 114 6.30 1.63 -13.78
CA ASN A 114 6.17 0.73 -14.93
C ASN A 114 7.18 1.10 -16.03
N ASP A 115 8.29 0.40 -16.09
CA ASP A 115 9.39 0.61 -17.05
C ASP A 115 9.05 0.26 -18.51
N ALA A 116 7.92 -0.41 -18.72
CA ALA A 116 7.39 -0.70 -20.06
C ALA A 116 6.49 0.42 -20.62
N GLY A 117 6.26 1.51 -19.89
CA GLY A 117 5.35 2.57 -20.27
C GLY A 117 5.94 3.97 -20.25
N ASP A 118 5.35 4.88 -21.03
CA ASP A 118 5.80 6.27 -21.19
C ASP A 118 5.77 7.12 -19.90
N ARG A 119 5.15 6.59 -18.84
CA ARG A 119 5.03 7.26 -17.53
C ARG A 119 6.13 6.84 -16.55
N TYR A 120 7.04 5.99 -16.99
CA TYR A 120 8.16 5.58 -16.17
C TYR A 120 9.05 6.76 -15.80
N ASN A 121 9.39 6.85 -14.53
CA ASN A 121 10.37 7.81 -14.04
C ASN A 121 11.41 7.04 -13.23
N ALA A 122 12.60 6.89 -13.80
CA ALA A 122 13.65 6.04 -13.25
C ALA A 122 14.09 6.48 -11.84
N GLU A 123 14.27 7.78 -11.61
CA GLU A 123 14.69 8.32 -10.31
C GLU A 123 13.62 8.06 -9.24
N ALA A 124 12.36 8.40 -9.54
CA ALA A 124 11.25 8.14 -8.63
C ALA A 124 11.04 6.63 -8.37
N ALA A 125 11.18 5.79 -9.40
CA ALA A 125 11.05 4.35 -9.26
C ALA A 125 12.16 3.77 -8.38
N GLN A 126 13.39 4.23 -8.55
CA GLN A 126 14.54 3.77 -7.76
C GLN A 126 14.38 4.16 -6.27
N ASP A 127 14.05 5.40 -5.97
CA ASP A 127 13.81 5.85 -4.59
C ASP A 127 12.60 5.13 -3.97
N ALA A 128 11.50 4.98 -4.72
CA ALA A 128 10.33 4.23 -4.27
C ALA A 128 10.66 2.78 -3.93
N TRP A 129 11.51 2.13 -4.74
CA TRP A 129 11.93 0.76 -4.49
C TRP A 129 12.79 0.63 -3.24
N GLN A 130 13.75 1.53 -3.04
CA GLN A 130 14.57 1.56 -1.82
C GLN A 130 13.70 1.70 -0.56
N ARG A 131 12.73 2.61 -0.58
CA ARG A 131 11.78 2.78 0.53
C ARG A 131 10.90 1.53 0.74
N THR A 132 10.48 0.89 -0.35
CA THR A 132 9.72 -0.35 -0.33
C THR A 132 10.49 -1.48 0.35
N LEU A 133 11.80 -1.55 0.17
CA LEU A 133 12.64 -2.56 0.83
C LEU A 133 12.92 -2.25 2.31
N VAL A 134 12.97 -0.97 2.67
CA VAL A 134 13.22 -0.51 4.05
C VAL A 134 11.98 -0.64 4.92
N PHE A 135 10.81 -0.30 4.39
CA PHE A 135 9.57 -0.24 5.16
C PHE A 135 9.18 -1.57 5.82
N PRO A 136 9.17 -2.73 5.12
CA PRO A 136 8.92 -4.00 5.76
C PRO A 136 9.96 -4.37 6.81
N LYS A 137 11.23 -4.09 6.56
CA LYS A 137 12.30 -4.39 7.53
C LYS A 137 12.13 -3.68 8.86
N LYS A 138 11.51 -2.50 8.83
CA LYS A 138 11.21 -1.72 10.03
C LYS A 138 9.97 -2.24 10.77
N ASN A 139 9.04 -2.88 10.07
CA ASN A 139 7.72 -3.22 10.59
C ASN A 139 7.47 -4.74 10.73
N LEU A 140 8.36 -5.58 10.23
CA LEU A 140 8.37 -7.03 10.36
C LEU A 140 9.46 -7.44 11.37
#